data_843b5ee42a670c94f978a482374c00b7
#
_entry.id   843b5ee42a670c94f978a482374c00b7
#
_cell.length_a   1.000
_cell.length_b   1.000
_cell.length_c   1.000
_cell.angle_alpha   90.00
_cell.angle_beta   90.00
_cell.angle_gamma   90.00
#
_symmetry.space_group_name_H-M   'P 1'
#
loop_
_entity.id
_entity.type
_entity.pdbx_description
1 polymer ?
#
loop_
_entity_poly.entity_id
_entity_poly.type
_entity_poly.pdbx_seq_one_letter_code
_entity_poly.pdbx_strand_id
1 'polypeptide(L)'
;AKAELQFDDFAAPLINDKEAADEADIIARRILPAEDIIHDREKSLGADDFADFLAVTKGVYTFIGTHNPDNPDTGAAHHNGHFDIDEKAMLISCNLYVDYAIAYLNGEFNK
;
A
#
# COMPACT_ATOMS: atom_id res chain seq x y z
N ALA A 1 16.34 9.01 -40.17
CA ALA A 1 16.48 8.89 -38.71
C ALA A 1 16.95 7.49 -38.36
N LYS A 2 17.77 7.36 -37.32
CA LYS A 2 18.19 6.07 -36.75
C LYS A 2 17.68 6.03 -35.33
N ALA A 3 17.03 4.96 -34.92
CA ALA A 3 16.57 4.75 -33.55
C ALA A 3 17.28 3.52 -32.98
N GLU A 4 17.67 3.62 -31.73
CA GLU A 4 18.22 2.52 -30.95
C GLU A 4 17.32 2.36 -29.71
N LEU A 5 16.91 1.13 -29.43
CA LEU A 5 16.01 0.81 -28.34
C LEU A 5 16.75 -0.08 -27.35
N GLN A 6 16.81 0.36 -26.11
CA GLN A 6 17.35 -0.39 -24.98
C GLN A 6 16.22 -0.74 -24.03
N PHE A 7 16.22 -1.97 -23.53
CA PHE A 7 15.29 -2.44 -22.50
C PHE A 7 16.08 -2.81 -21.26
N ASP A 8 15.67 -2.25 -20.14
CA ASP A 8 16.21 -2.59 -18.83
C ASP A 8 15.05 -3.06 -17.95
N ASP A 9 15.21 -4.20 -17.28
CA ASP A 9 14.27 -4.68 -16.27
C ASP A 9 14.39 -3.78 -15.04
N PHE A 10 13.28 -3.11 -14.68
CA PHE A 10 13.29 -2.15 -13.60
C PHE A 10 12.80 -2.74 -12.27
N ALA A 11 11.69 -3.46 -12.28
CA ALA A 11 11.11 -4.05 -11.08
C ALA A 11 10.28 -5.29 -11.42
N ALA A 12 10.25 -6.24 -10.49
CA ALA A 12 9.31 -7.35 -10.54
C ALA A 12 7.86 -6.86 -10.30
N PRO A 13 6.84 -7.64 -10.72
CA PRO A 13 5.46 -7.35 -10.32
C PRO A 13 5.33 -7.37 -8.79
N LEU A 14 4.74 -6.31 -8.21
CA LEU A 14 4.44 -6.25 -6.80
C LEU A 14 3.18 -7.09 -6.54
N ILE A 15 3.35 -8.22 -5.88
CA ILE A 15 2.27 -9.15 -5.53
C ILE A 15 2.33 -9.43 -4.04
N ASN A 16 1.32 -9.01 -3.31
CA ASN A 16 1.21 -9.26 -1.87
C ASN A 16 1.16 -10.77 -1.57
N ASP A 17 1.87 -11.19 -0.51
CA ASP A 17 1.65 -12.50 0.07
C ASP A 17 0.22 -12.58 0.63
N LYS A 18 -0.48 -13.68 0.31
CA LYS A 18 -1.88 -13.82 0.69
C LYS A 18 -2.08 -13.83 2.20
N GLU A 19 -1.23 -14.54 2.94
CA GLU A 19 -1.33 -14.67 4.38
C GLU A 19 -1.10 -13.32 5.06
N ALA A 20 -0.05 -12.59 4.66
CA ALA A 20 0.23 -11.25 5.16
C ALA A 20 -0.89 -10.24 4.80
N ALA A 21 -1.53 -10.38 3.63
CA ALA A 21 -2.66 -9.56 3.25
C ALA A 21 -3.90 -9.84 4.10
N ASP A 22 -4.20 -11.11 4.38
CA ASP A 22 -5.30 -11.52 5.27
C ASP A 22 -5.07 -11.00 6.71
N GLU A 23 -3.83 -11.07 7.21
CA GLU A 23 -3.44 -10.52 8.51
C GLU A 23 -3.63 -9.00 8.57
N ALA A 24 -3.18 -8.29 7.53
CA ALA A 24 -3.36 -6.84 7.44
C ALA A 24 -4.85 -6.44 7.40
N ASP A 25 -5.71 -7.21 6.72
CA ASP A 25 -7.15 -7.00 6.73
C ASP A 25 -7.74 -7.12 8.13
N ILE A 26 -7.33 -8.12 8.91
CA ILE A 26 -7.74 -8.28 10.31
C ILE A 26 -7.41 -7.03 11.13
N ILE A 27 -6.21 -6.49 10.95
CA ILE A 27 -5.79 -5.28 11.67
C ILE A 27 -6.55 -4.05 11.16
N ALA A 28 -6.70 -3.90 9.84
CA ALA A 28 -7.43 -2.78 9.25
C ALA A 28 -8.88 -2.68 9.78
N ARG A 29 -9.56 -3.82 9.96
CA ARG A 29 -10.93 -3.90 10.54
C ARG A 29 -11.03 -3.50 12.01
N ARG A 30 -9.92 -3.41 12.73
CA ARG A 30 -9.88 -2.88 14.11
C ARG A 30 -9.85 -1.35 14.11
N ILE A 31 -9.41 -0.74 13.00
CA ILE A 31 -9.12 0.69 12.87
C ILE A 31 -10.19 1.40 12.03
N LEU A 32 -10.69 0.73 10.99
CA LEU A 32 -11.58 1.28 9.98
C LEU A 32 -12.88 0.48 9.87
N PRO A 33 -14.00 1.13 9.51
CA PRO A 33 -15.21 0.44 9.11
C PRO A 33 -14.97 -0.37 7.83
N ALA A 34 -15.73 -1.46 7.67
CA ALA A 34 -15.50 -2.41 6.58
C ALA A 34 -15.67 -1.81 5.18
N GLU A 35 -16.55 -0.81 5.05
CA GLU A 35 -16.81 -0.07 3.81
C GLU A 35 -15.63 0.77 3.33
N ASP A 36 -14.71 1.12 4.22
CA ASP A 36 -13.50 1.89 3.91
C ASP A 36 -12.29 1.00 3.55
N ILE A 37 -12.46 -0.33 3.61
CA ILE A 37 -11.42 -1.29 3.29
C ILE A 37 -11.65 -1.86 1.88
N ILE A 38 -10.74 -1.55 0.96
CA ILE A 38 -10.82 -1.97 -0.44
C ILE A 38 -9.89 -3.15 -0.67
N HIS A 39 -10.44 -4.32 -1.04
CA HIS A 39 -9.68 -5.55 -1.28
C HIS A 39 -9.26 -5.70 -2.75
N ASP A 40 -10.13 -5.32 -3.67
CA ASP A 40 -9.94 -5.55 -5.11
C ASP A 40 -9.60 -4.24 -5.83
N ARG A 41 -8.49 -3.62 -5.45
CA ARG A 41 -8.00 -2.42 -6.13
C ARG A 41 -7.65 -2.75 -7.58
N GLU A 42 -8.04 -1.86 -8.48
CA GLU A 42 -7.68 -1.97 -9.89
C GLU A 42 -6.15 -2.06 -10.06
N LYS A 43 -5.71 -2.98 -10.91
CA LYS A 43 -4.29 -3.17 -11.23
C LYS A 43 -3.75 -1.95 -11.94
N SER A 44 -2.57 -1.51 -11.58
CA SER A 44 -1.87 -0.40 -12.22
C SER A 44 -0.54 -0.85 -12.81
N LEU A 45 -0.01 -0.04 -13.72
CA LEU A 45 1.35 -0.22 -14.27
C LEU A 45 2.40 0.55 -13.45
N GLY A 46 2.01 1.13 -12.31
CA GLY A 46 2.95 1.69 -11.34
C GLY A 46 3.85 0.61 -10.76
N ALA A 47 5.12 0.93 -10.56
CA ALA A 47 6.11 0.02 -10.01
C ALA A 47 6.63 0.57 -8.67
N ASP A 48 7.07 -0.35 -7.81
CA ASP A 48 7.67 -0.03 -6.53
C ASP A 48 8.71 -1.10 -6.21
N ASP A 49 9.87 -0.70 -5.70
CA ASP A 49 10.98 -1.60 -5.38
C ASP A 49 10.70 -2.49 -4.15
N PHE A 50 9.61 -2.24 -3.43
CA PHE A 50 9.11 -3.16 -2.41
C PHE A 50 8.83 -4.57 -2.97
N ALA A 51 8.61 -4.68 -4.27
CA ALA A 51 8.49 -5.97 -4.97
C ALA A 51 9.71 -6.87 -4.74
N ASP A 52 10.92 -6.31 -4.64
CA ASP A 52 12.16 -7.07 -4.40
C ASP A 52 12.21 -7.64 -2.97
N PHE A 53 11.63 -6.95 -1.99
CA PHE A 53 11.46 -7.49 -0.64
C PHE A 53 10.48 -8.66 -0.64
N LEU A 54 9.36 -8.54 -1.38
CA LEU A 54 8.38 -9.62 -1.48
C LEU A 54 8.91 -10.87 -2.20
N ALA A 55 9.96 -10.73 -2.99
CA ALA A 55 10.62 -11.87 -3.64
C ALA A 55 11.41 -12.74 -2.65
N VAL A 56 11.79 -12.21 -1.49
CA VAL A 56 12.66 -12.90 -0.50
C VAL A 56 11.99 -13.09 0.87
N THR A 57 10.88 -12.42 1.12
CA THR A 57 10.14 -12.57 2.39
C THR A 57 8.64 -12.39 2.17
N LYS A 58 7.83 -12.93 3.08
CA LYS A 58 6.40 -12.62 3.12
C LYS A 58 6.20 -11.16 3.51
N GLY A 59 5.21 -10.52 2.90
CA GLY A 59 4.88 -9.15 3.23
C GLY A 59 3.63 -8.66 2.49
N VAL A 60 3.19 -7.48 2.86
CA VAL A 60 2.03 -6.81 2.27
C VAL A 60 2.32 -5.35 2.04
N TYR A 61 1.99 -4.89 0.86
CA TYR A 61 2.00 -3.48 0.48
C TYR A 61 0.57 -2.96 0.47
N THR A 62 0.28 -1.99 1.31
CA THR A 62 -1.06 -1.41 1.44
C THR A 62 -1.07 0.04 0.96
N PHE A 63 -2.15 0.44 0.31
CA PHE A 63 -2.40 1.83 -0.03
C PHE A 63 -3.30 2.46 1.01
N ILE A 64 -2.96 3.66 1.44
CA ILE A 64 -3.81 4.47 2.32
C ILE A 64 -4.40 5.61 1.49
N GLY A 65 -5.73 5.69 1.44
CA GLY A 65 -6.44 6.78 0.78
C GLY A 65 -6.21 8.11 1.53
N THR A 66 -5.81 9.13 0.78
CA THR A 66 -5.48 10.44 1.34
C THR A 66 -6.34 11.57 0.77
N HIS A 67 -7.32 11.23 -0.07
CA HIS A 67 -8.22 12.23 -0.68
C HIS A 67 -9.23 12.76 0.33
N ASN A 68 -9.32 14.08 0.43
CA ASN A 68 -10.32 14.81 1.19
C ASN A 68 -11.14 15.70 0.25
N PRO A 69 -12.46 15.48 0.11
CA PRO A 69 -13.30 16.29 -0.79
C PRO A 69 -13.30 17.80 -0.48
N ASP A 70 -13.01 18.16 0.78
CA ASP A 70 -12.94 19.57 1.21
C ASP A 70 -11.60 20.24 0.83
N ASN A 71 -10.60 19.44 0.42
CA ASN A 71 -9.31 19.92 -0.09
C ASN A 71 -9.02 19.27 -1.45
N PRO A 72 -9.36 19.92 -2.56
CA PRO A 72 -9.21 19.35 -3.91
C PRO A 72 -7.77 18.94 -4.27
N ASP A 73 -6.75 19.58 -3.70
CA ASP A 73 -5.34 19.29 -4.00
C ASP A 73 -4.97 17.88 -3.52
N THR A 74 -5.64 17.35 -2.51
CA THR A 74 -5.45 15.96 -2.05
C THR A 74 -5.94 14.90 -3.06
N GLY A 75 -6.64 15.31 -4.11
CA GLY A 75 -7.03 14.46 -5.23
C GLY A 75 -6.05 14.51 -6.41
N ALA A 76 -4.99 15.33 -6.34
CA ALA A 76 -3.98 15.39 -7.38
C ALA A 76 -3.20 14.07 -7.47
N ALA A 77 -2.80 13.69 -8.68
CA ALA A 77 -1.98 12.50 -8.89
C ALA A 77 -0.59 12.67 -8.26
N HIS A 78 0.02 11.54 -7.89
CA HIS A 78 1.42 11.51 -7.50
C HIS A 78 2.32 12.05 -8.63
N HIS A 79 3.53 12.50 -8.30
CA HIS A 79 4.47 13.12 -9.23
C HIS A 79 3.93 14.40 -9.90
N ASN A 80 3.10 15.14 -9.17
CA ASN A 80 2.50 16.41 -9.58
C ASN A 80 2.88 17.52 -8.58
N GLY A 81 3.21 18.71 -9.05
CA GLY A 81 3.59 19.84 -8.20
C GLY A 81 2.45 20.38 -7.30
N HIS A 82 1.22 19.97 -7.55
CA HIS A 82 0.04 20.28 -6.72
C HIS A 82 -0.38 19.11 -5.81
N PHE A 83 0.43 18.04 -5.78
CA PHE A 83 0.12 16.90 -4.92
C PHE A 83 0.08 17.31 -3.45
N ASP A 84 -0.99 16.92 -2.78
CA ASP A 84 -1.17 17.10 -1.34
C ASP A 84 -1.87 15.86 -0.75
N ILE A 85 -1.90 15.76 0.57
CA ILE A 85 -2.56 14.67 1.29
C ILE A 85 -3.43 15.23 2.42
N ASP A 86 -4.50 14.52 2.79
CA ASP A 86 -5.13 14.73 4.09
C ASP A 86 -4.23 14.11 5.18
N GLU A 87 -3.63 14.95 6.00
CA GLU A 87 -2.71 14.52 7.07
C GLU A 87 -3.37 13.58 8.09
N LYS A 88 -4.69 13.55 8.19
CA LYS A 88 -5.42 12.58 9.04
C LYS A 88 -5.16 11.14 8.61
N ALA A 89 -4.89 10.90 7.34
CA ALA A 89 -4.55 9.59 6.81
C ALA A 89 -3.24 9.05 7.41
N MET A 90 -2.31 9.92 7.83
CA MET A 90 -1.06 9.51 8.47
C MET A 90 -1.31 8.79 9.80
N LEU A 91 -2.33 9.21 10.57
CA LEU A 91 -2.68 8.53 11.82
C LEU A 91 -3.19 7.11 11.56
N ILE A 92 -4.01 6.93 10.52
CA ILE A 92 -4.49 5.60 10.09
C ILE A 92 -3.30 4.71 9.71
N SER A 93 -2.38 5.25 8.92
CA SER A 93 -1.18 4.56 8.48
C SER A 93 -0.31 4.12 9.66
N CYS A 94 -0.03 5.04 10.60
CA CYS A 94 0.75 4.73 11.79
C CYS A 94 0.10 3.66 12.66
N ASN A 95 -1.21 3.74 12.89
CA ASN A 95 -1.94 2.75 13.68
C ASN A 95 -1.89 1.37 13.00
N LEU A 96 -2.07 1.30 11.68
CA LEU A 96 -1.99 0.05 10.94
C LEU A 96 -0.62 -0.62 11.10
N TYR A 97 0.47 0.14 10.97
CA TYR A 97 1.83 -0.38 11.15
C TYR A 97 2.08 -0.86 12.58
N VAL A 98 1.71 -0.07 13.57
CA VAL A 98 1.97 -0.38 14.98
C VAL A 98 1.16 -1.60 15.41
N ASP A 99 -0.13 -1.62 15.11
CA ASP A 99 -1.01 -2.71 15.52
C ASP A 99 -0.65 -4.02 14.82
N TYR A 100 -0.29 -3.95 13.52
CA TYR A 100 0.19 -5.13 12.79
C TYR A 100 1.48 -5.69 13.42
N ALA A 101 2.47 -4.82 13.68
CA ALA A 101 3.74 -5.24 14.27
C ALA A 101 3.55 -5.87 15.67
N ILE A 102 2.70 -5.28 16.51
CA ILE A 102 2.40 -5.79 17.84
C ILE A 102 1.68 -7.13 17.75
N ALA A 103 0.66 -7.24 16.91
CA ALA A 103 -0.11 -8.48 16.74
C ALA A 103 0.77 -9.62 16.22
N TYR A 104 1.63 -9.33 15.24
CA TYR A 104 2.58 -10.29 14.69
C TYR A 104 3.57 -10.79 15.75
N LEU A 105 4.21 -9.87 16.50
CA LEU A 105 5.19 -10.21 17.53
C LEU A 105 4.56 -10.94 18.71
N ASN A 106 3.29 -10.69 19.00
CA ASN A 106 2.53 -11.42 20.03
C ASN A 106 2.04 -12.81 19.55
N GLY A 107 2.27 -13.16 18.29
CA GLY A 107 1.86 -14.44 17.73
C GLY A 107 0.35 -14.58 17.50
N GLU A 108 -0.38 -13.47 17.35
CA GLU A 108 -1.84 -13.49 17.15
C GLU A 108 -2.25 -14.23 15.86
N PHE A 109 -1.35 -14.30 14.90
CA PHE A 109 -1.57 -14.96 13.60
C PHE A 109 -1.02 -16.40 13.55
N ASN A 110 -0.29 -16.84 14.59
CA ASN A 110 0.20 -18.21 14.67
C ASN A 110 -0.99 -19.17 14.94
N LYS A 111 -1.31 -19.97 13.94
CA LYS A 111 -2.31 -21.06 14.04
C LYS A 111 -1.64 -22.39 14.22
#